data_9e30e0b3b08b54682a691ad740f7d098
#
_entry.id   9e30e0b3b08b54682a691ad740f7d098
#
_cell.length_a   1.000
_cell.length_b   1.000
_cell.length_c   1.000
_cell.angle_alpha   90.00
_cell.angle_beta   90.00
_cell.angle_gamma   90.00
#
_symmetry.space_group_name_H-M   'P 1'
#
loop_
_entity.id
_entity.type
_entity.pdbx_description
1 polymer ?
#
loop_
_entity_poly.entity_id
_entity_poly.type
_entity_poly.pdbx_seq_one_letter_code
_entity_poly.pdbx_strand_id
1 'polypeptide(L)'
;MAPPTILRRMSFRSNGRYGARFDRMPETIEDYYSRVMATADDEGRLAIPADGIPCWEVFPFEAEGLRLRPIEPLADVDEPRHGEAATQCICVGWRQADEPNSIDDEVWRDDHWRISVAEPSGVPLILMLAPLAHHDFTTLPKERAAEMGQIMVALGAAIEALPSVVRVHVSKWGDGGAHAHIFFFARPIRMPQLRGTMLAVWDDFLPRIPVDVRDANARAVTQDLVRTYGGRAVGRAA
;
A
#
# COMPACT_ATOMS: atom_id res chain seq x y z
N MET A 1 2.89 10.86 -34.51
CA MET A 1 3.98 10.21 -33.75
C MET A 1 3.46 10.11 -32.32
N ALA A 2 3.02 8.92 -31.94
CA ALA A 2 2.53 8.67 -30.58
C ALA A 2 3.72 8.58 -29.60
N PRO A 3 3.61 9.11 -28.37
CA PRO A 3 4.66 8.93 -27.36
C PRO A 3 4.66 7.48 -26.86
N PRO A 4 5.81 6.95 -26.45
CA PRO A 4 5.92 5.57 -26.03
C PRO A 4 5.25 5.38 -24.67
N THR A 5 4.30 4.48 -24.63
CA THR A 5 3.68 3.96 -23.39
C THR A 5 4.74 3.25 -22.56
N ILE A 6 5.21 3.92 -21.50
CA ILE A 6 6.08 3.28 -20.52
C ILE A 6 5.21 2.60 -19.45
N LEU A 7 4.61 1.49 -19.82
CA LEU A 7 4.22 0.46 -18.87
C LEU A 7 5.51 -0.24 -18.41
N ARG A 8 6.17 0.26 -17.38
CA ARG A 8 7.19 -0.51 -16.68
C ARG A 8 6.49 -1.70 -16.02
N ARG A 9 6.60 -2.87 -16.67
CA ARG A 9 6.38 -4.16 -16.02
C ARG A 9 7.19 -4.16 -14.73
N MET A 10 6.49 -4.21 -13.59
CA MET A 10 7.09 -4.65 -12.33
C MET A 10 7.58 -6.09 -12.56
N SER A 11 8.85 -6.25 -12.92
CA SER A 11 9.45 -7.57 -13.03
C SER A 11 9.82 -8.02 -11.62
N PHE A 12 9.05 -8.92 -11.08
CA PHE A 12 9.43 -9.69 -9.91
C PHE A 12 10.66 -10.53 -10.24
N ARG A 13 11.83 -10.10 -9.78
CA ARG A 13 13.02 -10.96 -9.73
C ARG A 13 13.07 -11.60 -8.36
N SER A 14 12.67 -12.85 -8.29
CA SER A 14 12.98 -13.73 -7.17
C SER A 14 14.49 -13.96 -7.13
N ASN A 15 15.19 -13.32 -6.20
CA ASN A 15 16.52 -13.74 -5.80
C ASN A 15 16.44 -14.26 -4.37
N GLY A 16 16.52 -15.60 -4.28
CA GLY A 16 16.53 -16.32 -3.02
C GLY A 16 17.74 -15.97 -2.16
N ARG A 17 17.47 -15.89 -0.90
CA ARG A 17 18.16 -16.25 0.35
C ARG A 17 17.69 -15.31 1.46
N TYR A 18 16.60 -15.65 2.11
CA TYR A 18 16.24 -15.05 3.39
C TYR A 18 16.12 -16.16 4.44
N GLY A 19 17.28 -16.50 5.01
CA GLY A 19 17.35 -17.23 6.25
C GLY A 19 17.81 -16.26 7.34
N ALA A 20 16.94 -15.40 7.85
CA ALA A 20 17.18 -14.64 9.06
C ALA A 20 15.90 -14.70 9.91
N ARG A 21 16.03 -15.19 11.13
CA ARG A 21 14.97 -15.19 12.14
C ARG A 21 14.51 -13.77 12.38
N PHE A 22 13.23 -13.50 12.12
CA PHE A 22 12.60 -12.20 12.34
C PHE A 22 12.08 -12.12 13.77
N ASP A 23 12.96 -11.84 14.73
CA ASP A 23 12.62 -11.50 16.12
C ASP A 23 12.58 -9.98 16.35
N ARG A 24 12.45 -9.17 15.27
CA ARG A 24 12.45 -7.73 15.41
C ARG A 24 11.06 -7.23 15.84
N MET A 25 11.05 -6.46 16.91
CA MET A 25 9.87 -5.74 17.36
C MET A 25 9.49 -4.65 16.35
N PRO A 26 8.20 -4.26 16.28
CA PRO A 26 7.79 -3.10 15.49
C PRO A 26 8.63 -1.86 15.82
N GLU A 27 8.91 -1.07 14.79
CA GLU A 27 9.73 0.15 14.88
C GLU A 27 9.06 1.18 15.81
N THR A 28 9.83 1.81 16.71
CA THR A 28 9.37 2.94 17.52
C THR A 28 9.30 4.20 16.67
N ILE A 29 8.63 5.26 17.15
CA ILE A 29 8.60 6.53 16.42
C ILE A 29 9.97 7.21 16.44
N GLU A 30 10.76 7.03 17.48
CA GLU A 30 12.12 7.55 17.56
C GLU A 30 13.04 6.89 16.54
N ASP A 31 12.95 5.58 16.35
CA ASP A 31 13.71 4.85 15.33
C ASP A 31 13.28 5.27 13.92
N TYR A 32 11.95 5.34 13.68
CA TYR A 32 11.40 5.84 12.42
C TYR A 32 11.90 7.25 12.10
N TYR A 33 11.73 8.20 13.04
CA TYR A 33 12.15 9.58 12.87
C TYR A 33 13.65 9.69 12.62
N SER A 34 14.48 8.98 13.38
CA SER A 34 15.94 8.96 13.20
C SER A 34 16.32 8.45 11.81
N ARG A 35 15.65 7.42 11.33
CA ARG A 35 15.89 6.86 9.98
C ARG A 35 15.53 7.87 8.87
N VAL A 36 14.43 8.60 9.01
CA VAL A 36 14.03 9.64 8.07
C VAL A 36 15.06 10.78 8.08
N MET A 37 15.41 11.28 9.26
CA MET A 37 16.34 12.41 9.39
C MET A 37 17.76 12.09 8.94
N ALA A 38 18.18 10.82 8.98
CA ALA A 38 19.47 10.40 8.46
C ALA A 38 19.63 10.62 6.94
N THR A 39 18.54 10.85 6.21
CA THR A 39 18.54 11.13 4.75
C THR A 39 18.18 12.57 4.41
N ALA A 40 17.91 13.42 5.41
CA ALA A 40 17.64 14.83 5.23
C ALA A 40 18.94 15.64 5.21
N ASP A 41 18.89 16.84 4.59
CA ASP A 41 19.95 17.83 4.68
C ASP A 41 19.98 18.54 6.05
N ASP A 42 20.92 19.48 6.24
CA ASP A 42 21.09 20.22 7.48
C ASP A 42 19.87 21.09 7.88
N GLU A 43 18.97 21.37 6.93
CA GLU A 43 17.73 22.10 7.17
C GLU A 43 16.52 21.16 7.37
N GLY A 44 16.75 19.85 7.41
CA GLY A 44 15.72 18.82 7.59
C GLY A 44 14.92 18.51 6.32
N ARG A 45 15.42 18.87 5.13
CA ARG A 45 14.75 18.62 3.85
C ARG A 45 15.20 17.29 3.25
N LEU A 46 14.23 16.53 2.76
CA LEU A 46 14.50 15.33 1.96
C LEU A 46 14.83 15.72 0.52
N ALA A 47 15.75 14.99 -0.09
CA ALA A 47 16.09 15.17 -1.50
C ALA A 47 14.94 14.69 -2.40
N ILE A 48 14.70 15.41 -3.50
CA ILE A 48 13.87 14.92 -4.59
C ILE A 48 14.68 13.87 -5.34
N PRO A 49 14.15 12.66 -5.59
CA PRO A 49 14.86 11.63 -6.34
C PRO A 49 15.28 12.12 -7.73
N ALA A 50 16.52 11.82 -8.14
CA ALA A 50 17.08 12.28 -9.41
C ALA A 50 16.33 11.78 -10.65
N ASP A 51 15.72 10.60 -10.55
CA ASP A 51 14.93 9.95 -11.61
C ASP A 51 13.47 10.42 -11.63
N GLY A 52 13.13 11.44 -10.84
CA GLY A 52 11.80 11.96 -10.70
C GLY A 52 10.96 11.22 -9.66
N ILE A 53 9.73 11.68 -9.51
CA ILE A 53 8.77 11.16 -8.54
C ILE A 53 7.79 10.25 -9.26
N PRO A 54 7.48 9.06 -8.73
CA PRO A 54 6.36 8.26 -9.25
C PRO A 54 5.09 9.12 -9.32
N CYS A 55 4.39 9.05 -10.44
CA CYS A 55 3.17 9.85 -10.69
C CYS A 55 3.40 11.38 -10.79
N TRP A 56 4.62 11.81 -11.10
CA TRP A 56 4.92 13.24 -11.27
C TRP A 56 4.02 13.91 -12.33
N GLU A 57 3.65 13.17 -13.39
CA GLU A 57 2.78 13.63 -14.46
C GLU A 57 1.39 14.05 -14.00
N VAL A 58 0.90 13.48 -12.90
CA VAL A 58 -0.43 13.80 -12.32
C VAL A 58 -0.33 14.70 -11.08
N PHE A 59 0.87 15.07 -10.66
CA PHE A 59 1.07 16.00 -9.56
C PHE A 59 0.62 17.41 -9.96
N PRO A 60 -0.09 18.17 -9.09
CA PRO A 60 -0.71 19.42 -9.49
C PRO A 60 0.28 20.59 -9.72
N PHE A 61 1.56 20.39 -9.43
CA PHE A 61 2.59 21.42 -9.56
C PHE A 61 3.66 21.02 -10.57
N GLU A 62 4.21 21.99 -11.30
CA GLU A 62 5.40 21.79 -12.10
C GLU A 62 6.65 21.82 -11.23
N ALA A 63 7.72 21.08 -11.62
CA ALA A 63 8.99 21.02 -10.91
C ALA A 63 9.64 22.41 -10.82
N GLU A 64 9.62 23.14 -11.93
CA GLU A 64 10.20 24.47 -12.01
C GLU A 64 9.22 25.53 -11.52
N GLY A 65 9.57 26.19 -10.42
CA GLY A 65 8.82 27.32 -9.85
C GLY A 65 7.52 26.92 -9.14
N LEU A 66 7.25 25.65 -8.88
CA LEU A 66 6.09 25.17 -8.12
C LEU A 66 4.76 25.83 -8.55
N ARG A 67 4.54 25.97 -9.83
CA ARG A 67 3.30 26.49 -10.40
C ARG A 67 2.34 25.34 -10.76
N LEU A 68 1.05 25.66 -10.79
CA LEU A 68 0.04 24.70 -11.24
C LEU A 68 0.26 24.37 -12.72
N ARG A 69 0.12 23.10 -13.05
CA ARG A 69 0.07 22.63 -14.44
C ARG A 69 -1.20 23.14 -15.11
N PRO A 70 -1.15 23.40 -16.44
CA PRO A 70 -2.35 23.64 -17.21
C PRO A 70 -3.31 22.44 -17.11
N ILE A 71 -4.61 22.71 -17.13
CA ILE A 71 -5.62 21.66 -17.30
C ILE A 71 -5.54 21.20 -18.76
N GLU A 72 -5.43 19.90 -18.94
CA GLU A 72 -5.41 19.30 -20.27
C GLU A 72 -6.81 19.34 -20.90
N PRO A 73 -6.91 19.34 -22.25
CA PRO A 73 -8.19 19.20 -22.94
C PRO A 73 -8.90 17.90 -22.55
N LEU A 74 -10.23 17.90 -22.67
CA LEU A 74 -11.00 16.67 -22.47
C LEU A 74 -10.53 15.56 -23.42
N ALA A 75 -10.32 14.37 -22.87
CA ALA A 75 -10.12 13.19 -23.68
C ALA A 75 -11.44 12.73 -24.29
N ASP A 76 -11.39 12.08 -25.45
CA ASP A 76 -12.59 11.54 -26.11
C ASP A 76 -13.23 10.41 -25.29
N VAL A 77 -12.42 9.62 -24.60
CA VAL A 77 -12.81 8.51 -23.72
C VAL A 77 -11.80 8.36 -22.58
N ASP A 78 -12.26 7.86 -21.44
CA ASP A 78 -11.35 7.42 -20.38
C ASP A 78 -10.67 6.11 -20.80
N GLU A 79 -9.41 5.93 -20.39
CA GLU A 79 -8.72 4.67 -20.60
C GLU A 79 -9.35 3.54 -19.78
N PRO A 80 -9.49 2.32 -20.36
CA PRO A 80 -10.02 1.18 -19.62
C PRO A 80 -9.09 0.80 -18.46
N ARG A 81 -9.67 0.49 -17.32
CA ARG A 81 -8.94 0.05 -16.12
C ARG A 81 -8.44 -1.39 -16.31
N HIS A 82 -7.31 -1.70 -15.71
CA HIS A 82 -6.79 -3.06 -15.70
C HIS A 82 -7.76 -4.02 -14.99
N GLY A 83 -8.06 -5.16 -15.63
CA GLY A 83 -8.93 -6.19 -15.06
C GLY A 83 -10.43 -5.88 -15.09
N GLU A 84 -10.91 -4.99 -15.96
CA GLU A 84 -12.35 -4.79 -16.19
C GLU A 84 -13.04 -6.09 -16.62
N ALA A 85 -12.40 -6.87 -17.50
CA ALA A 85 -12.81 -8.24 -17.76
C ALA A 85 -12.29 -9.15 -16.64
N ALA A 86 -13.19 -9.85 -15.94
CA ALA A 86 -12.85 -10.72 -14.81
C ALA A 86 -11.79 -11.78 -15.15
N THR A 87 -11.75 -12.23 -16.41
CA THR A 87 -10.76 -13.21 -16.90
C THR A 87 -9.35 -12.64 -17.04
N GLN A 88 -9.21 -11.33 -17.10
CA GLN A 88 -7.92 -10.61 -17.20
C GLN A 88 -7.48 -10.00 -15.87
N CYS A 89 -8.28 -10.20 -14.83
CA CYS A 89 -7.97 -9.69 -13.51
C CYS A 89 -6.94 -10.56 -12.80
N ILE A 90 -6.03 -9.93 -12.07
CA ILE A 90 -5.03 -10.61 -11.23
C ILE A 90 -5.66 -11.59 -10.22
N CYS A 91 -6.91 -11.36 -9.79
CA CYS A 91 -7.62 -12.24 -8.87
C CYS A 91 -7.89 -13.66 -9.41
N VAL A 92 -7.75 -13.88 -10.70
CA VAL A 92 -7.80 -15.23 -11.30
C VAL A 92 -6.69 -16.10 -10.69
N GLY A 93 -5.49 -15.57 -10.55
CA GLY A 93 -4.38 -16.25 -9.87
C GLY A 93 -4.64 -16.52 -8.39
N TRP A 94 -5.28 -15.59 -7.69
CA TRP A 94 -5.58 -15.76 -6.26
C TRP A 94 -6.53 -16.92 -5.96
N ARG A 95 -7.48 -17.17 -6.87
CA ARG A 95 -8.44 -18.26 -6.74
C ARG A 95 -7.89 -19.62 -7.14
N GLN A 96 -6.85 -19.65 -7.97
CA GLN A 96 -6.20 -20.86 -8.44
C GLN A 96 -5.07 -21.33 -7.53
N ALA A 97 -4.61 -20.47 -6.64
CA ALA A 97 -3.56 -20.82 -5.70
C ALA A 97 -4.15 -21.71 -4.57
N ASP A 98 -3.87 -23.01 -4.62
CA ASP A 98 -4.24 -23.97 -3.57
C ASP A 98 -3.53 -23.67 -2.24
N GLU A 99 -2.40 -22.96 -2.30
CA GLU A 99 -1.59 -22.54 -1.16
C GLU A 99 -1.55 -21.02 -1.06
N PRO A 100 -1.92 -20.41 0.09
CA PRO A 100 -1.86 -18.97 0.31
C PRO A 100 -0.46 -18.34 0.12
N ASN A 101 0.58 -19.17 0.25
CA ASN A 101 1.98 -18.78 0.17
C ASN A 101 2.50 -18.56 -1.26
N SER A 102 1.72 -18.81 -2.29
CA SER A 102 2.13 -18.61 -3.69
C SER A 102 2.07 -17.14 -4.13
N ILE A 103 1.52 -16.25 -3.30
CA ILE A 103 1.44 -14.81 -3.55
C ILE A 103 2.31 -14.13 -2.51
N ASP A 104 3.50 -13.73 -2.91
CA ASP A 104 4.60 -13.28 -2.04
C ASP A 104 4.27 -12.18 -1.03
N ASP A 105 3.19 -11.42 -1.25
CA ASP A 105 2.85 -10.24 -0.44
C ASP A 105 1.58 -10.40 0.40
N GLU A 106 0.93 -11.54 0.37
CA GLU A 106 -0.25 -11.80 1.18
C GLU A 106 0.15 -12.08 2.63
N VAL A 107 -0.52 -11.40 3.58
CA VAL A 107 -0.23 -11.50 5.02
C VAL A 107 -1.40 -12.03 5.83
N TRP A 108 -2.63 -11.87 5.32
CA TRP A 108 -3.85 -12.33 5.98
C TRP A 108 -4.91 -12.73 4.97
N ARG A 109 -5.76 -13.70 5.35
CA ARG A 109 -6.89 -14.18 4.55
C ARG A 109 -8.01 -14.74 5.41
N ASP A 110 -9.26 -14.57 4.96
CA ASP A 110 -10.41 -15.35 5.34
C ASP A 110 -11.04 -16.05 4.10
N ASP A 111 -12.30 -16.46 4.19
CA ASP A 111 -12.99 -17.15 3.09
C ASP A 111 -13.33 -16.23 1.91
N HIS A 112 -13.33 -14.92 2.11
CA HIS A 112 -13.80 -13.94 1.13
C HIS A 112 -12.84 -12.80 0.84
N TRP A 113 -11.91 -12.55 1.76
CA TRP A 113 -11.03 -11.39 1.74
C TRP A 113 -9.57 -11.79 1.88
N ARG A 114 -8.72 -10.96 1.37
CA ARG A 114 -7.27 -11.03 1.58
C ARG A 114 -6.70 -9.66 1.91
N ILE A 115 -5.59 -9.67 2.63
CA ILE A 115 -4.77 -8.47 2.86
C ILE A 115 -3.37 -8.78 2.36
N SER A 116 -2.83 -7.87 1.53
CA SER A 116 -1.44 -7.89 1.11
C SER A 116 -0.69 -6.69 1.68
N VAL A 117 0.62 -6.85 1.88
CA VAL A 117 1.52 -5.78 2.24
C VAL A 117 2.15 -5.20 0.97
N ALA A 118 2.22 -3.88 0.87
CA ALA A 118 2.91 -3.21 -0.23
C ALA A 118 4.43 -3.42 -0.16
N GLU A 119 5.11 -3.22 -1.28
CA GLU A 119 6.58 -3.10 -1.29
C GLU A 119 7.03 -2.06 -0.25
N PRO A 120 8.27 -2.17 0.25
CA PRO A 120 8.78 -1.18 1.19
C PRO A 120 8.57 0.24 0.70
N SER A 121 7.87 1.03 1.49
CA SER A 121 7.48 2.42 1.20
C SER A 121 8.09 3.39 2.21
N GLY A 122 7.79 4.66 2.10
CA GLY A 122 8.29 5.68 3.02
C GLY A 122 7.57 5.71 4.37
N VAL A 123 6.31 5.23 4.43
CA VAL A 123 5.53 5.17 5.68
C VAL A 123 5.76 3.84 6.42
N PRO A 124 5.44 3.76 7.72
CA PRO A 124 5.68 2.54 8.51
C PRO A 124 5.05 1.27 7.96
N LEU A 125 3.89 1.36 7.30
CA LEU A 125 3.19 0.22 6.70
C LEU A 125 2.15 0.71 5.71
N ILE A 126 2.04 0.01 4.57
CA ILE A 126 0.91 0.10 3.66
C ILE A 126 0.34 -1.30 3.48
N LEU A 127 -0.96 -1.45 3.74
CA LEU A 127 -1.71 -2.68 3.49
C LEU A 127 -2.80 -2.44 2.46
N MET A 128 -3.17 -3.48 1.75
CA MET A 128 -4.24 -3.45 0.76
C MET A 128 -5.23 -4.59 1.03
N LEU A 129 -6.47 -4.23 1.33
CA LEU A 129 -7.59 -5.16 1.47
C LEU A 129 -8.28 -5.35 0.11
N ALA A 130 -8.50 -6.58 -0.30
CA ALA A 130 -9.20 -6.92 -1.54
C ALA A 130 -10.08 -8.16 -1.37
N PRO A 131 -11.24 -8.26 -2.04
CA PRO A 131 -12.03 -9.49 -2.05
C PRO A 131 -11.34 -10.57 -2.89
N LEU A 132 -11.50 -11.83 -2.53
CA LEU A 132 -11.01 -12.97 -3.32
C LEU A 132 -11.80 -13.14 -4.63
N ALA A 133 -13.10 -12.86 -4.61
CA ALA A 133 -13.94 -12.87 -5.80
C ALA A 133 -13.78 -11.56 -6.58
N HIS A 134 -13.92 -11.65 -7.91
CA HIS A 134 -13.85 -10.46 -8.75
C HIS A 134 -15.09 -9.58 -8.55
N HIS A 135 -14.88 -8.44 -7.96
CA HIS A 135 -15.86 -7.37 -7.81
C HIS A 135 -15.18 -6.01 -8.00
N ASP A 136 -15.83 -5.08 -8.65
CA ASP A 136 -15.50 -3.67 -8.49
C ASP A 136 -16.08 -3.18 -7.15
N PHE A 137 -15.54 -2.10 -6.61
CA PHE A 137 -16.01 -1.49 -5.37
C PHE A 137 -17.51 -1.15 -5.41
N THR A 138 -17.99 -0.63 -6.54
CA THR A 138 -19.39 -0.23 -6.73
C THR A 138 -20.35 -1.41 -6.96
N THR A 139 -19.83 -2.60 -7.20
CA THR A 139 -20.62 -3.81 -7.45
C THR A 139 -20.45 -4.88 -6.36
N LEU A 140 -19.84 -4.51 -5.23
CA LEU A 140 -19.74 -5.42 -4.08
C LEU A 140 -21.12 -5.85 -3.61
N PRO A 141 -21.38 -7.16 -3.42
CA PRO A 141 -22.59 -7.64 -2.77
C PRO A 141 -22.75 -7.04 -1.37
N LYS A 142 -23.99 -6.84 -0.93
CA LYS A 142 -24.31 -6.19 0.35
C LYS A 142 -23.62 -6.86 1.54
N GLU A 143 -23.56 -8.18 1.54
CA GLU A 143 -22.90 -8.98 2.57
C GLU A 143 -21.39 -8.73 2.58
N ARG A 144 -20.77 -8.69 1.40
CA ARG A 144 -19.35 -8.38 1.26
C ARG A 144 -19.02 -6.95 1.67
N ALA A 145 -19.90 -5.99 1.35
CA ALA A 145 -19.73 -4.61 1.77
C ALA A 145 -19.81 -4.45 3.31
N ALA A 146 -20.67 -5.24 3.98
CA ALA A 146 -20.76 -5.26 5.44
C ALA A 146 -19.50 -5.87 6.08
N GLU A 147 -19.00 -6.98 5.56
CA GLU A 147 -17.73 -7.60 6.01
C GLU A 147 -16.55 -6.66 5.81
N MET A 148 -16.45 -6.03 4.63
CA MET A 148 -15.43 -5.03 4.35
C MET A 148 -15.39 -3.95 5.44
N GLY A 149 -16.55 -3.41 5.82
CA GLY A 149 -16.65 -2.40 6.87
C GLY A 149 -16.12 -2.89 8.22
N GLN A 150 -16.43 -4.13 8.59
CA GLN A 150 -15.95 -4.75 9.84
C GLN A 150 -14.42 -4.97 9.80
N ILE A 151 -13.92 -5.49 8.69
CA ILE A 151 -12.47 -5.69 8.51
C ILE A 151 -11.74 -4.34 8.56
N MET A 152 -12.27 -3.32 7.88
CA MET A 152 -11.67 -1.98 7.86
C MET A 152 -11.53 -1.40 9.27
N VAL A 153 -12.53 -1.56 10.12
CA VAL A 153 -12.49 -1.08 11.52
C VAL A 153 -11.45 -1.86 12.32
N ALA A 154 -11.48 -3.18 12.26
CA ALA A 154 -10.54 -4.03 12.99
C ALA A 154 -9.08 -3.83 12.53
N LEU A 155 -8.86 -3.78 11.20
CA LEU A 155 -7.55 -3.54 10.60
C LEU A 155 -7.03 -2.14 10.95
N GLY A 156 -7.89 -1.13 10.91
CA GLY A 156 -7.54 0.23 11.32
C GLY A 156 -7.06 0.29 12.76
N ALA A 157 -7.78 -0.35 13.68
CA ALA A 157 -7.39 -0.44 15.08
C ALA A 157 -6.04 -1.16 15.27
N ALA A 158 -5.83 -2.27 14.54
CA ALA A 158 -4.57 -3.03 14.59
C ALA A 158 -3.38 -2.22 14.08
N ILE A 159 -3.56 -1.42 13.01
CA ILE A 159 -2.50 -0.53 12.49
C ILE A 159 -2.21 0.60 13.48
N GLU A 160 -3.22 1.22 14.08
CA GLU A 160 -3.04 2.29 15.06
C GLU A 160 -2.42 1.80 16.40
N ALA A 161 -2.40 0.49 16.65
CA ALA A 161 -1.71 -0.10 17.80
C ALA A 161 -0.19 -0.19 17.61
N LEU A 162 0.34 0.02 16.40
CA LEU A 162 1.79 0.08 16.18
C LEU A 162 2.41 1.28 16.90
N PRO A 163 3.57 1.12 17.57
CA PRO A 163 4.16 2.18 18.41
C PRO A 163 4.58 3.43 17.64
N SER A 164 4.85 3.30 16.33
CA SER A 164 5.23 4.42 15.45
C SER A 164 4.04 5.09 14.75
N VAL A 165 2.81 4.63 14.97
CA VAL A 165 1.61 5.06 14.22
C VAL A 165 0.64 5.81 15.13
N VAL A 166 0.01 6.87 14.60
CA VAL A 166 -1.01 7.64 15.31
C VAL A 166 -2.39 7.51 14.67
N ARG A 167 -2.45 7.30 13.38
CA ARG A 167 -3.70 7.14 12.61
C ARG A 167 -3.47 6.27 11.39
N VAL A 168 -4.51 5.61 10.92
CA VAL A 168 -4.55 5.01 9.60
C VAL A 168 -5.31 5.91 8.64
N HIS A 169 -4.75 6.14 7.46
CA HIS A 169 -5.50 6.74 6.35
C HIS A 169 -5.97 5.62 5.43
N VAL A 170 -7.28 5.62 5.16
CA VAL A 170 -7.90 4.63 4.28
C VAL A 170 -8.27 5.30 2.98
N SER A 171 -7.84 4.72 1.87
CA SER A 171 -8.05 5.29 0.53
C SER A 171 -8.51 4.23 -0.46
N LYS A 172 -9.44 4.60 -1.33
CA LYS A 172 -9.85 3.83 -2.50
C LYS A 172 -9.64 4.70 -3.72
N TRP A 173 -8.61 4.40 -4.50
CA TRP A 173 -8.45 4.89 -5.85
C TRP A 173 -8.92 3.81 -6.82
N GLY A 174 -9.43 4.16 -7.96
CA GLY A 174 -10.02 3.18 -8.87
C GLY A 174 -9.63 3.37 -10.32
N ASP A 175 -8.67 4.26 -10.57
CA ASP A 175 -8.31 4.64 -11.93
C ASP A 175 -7.48 3.57 -12.64
N GLY A 176 -6.60 2.88 -11.91
CA GLY A 176 -5.72 1.87 -12.50
C GLY A 176 -6.29 0.46 -12.54
N GLY A 177 -7.14 0.07 -11.58
CA GLY A 177 -7.66 -1.29 -11.44
C GLY A 177 -9.15 -1.35 -11.12
N ALA A 178 -9.88 -2.20 -11.84
CA ALA A 178 -11.31 -2.41 -11.65
C ALA A 178 -11.63 -3.29 -10.43
N HIS A 179 -10.74 -4.22 -10.08
CA HIS A 179 -10.93 -5.05 -8.89
C HIS A 179 -10.92 -4.21 -7.61
N ALA A 180 -11.91 -4.39 -6.75
CA ALA A 180 -12.00 -3.64 -5.49
C ALA A 180 -10.74 -3.84 -4.63
N HIS A 181 -10.11 -2.73 -4.25
CA HIS A 181 -8.96 -2.71 -3.36
C HIS A 181 -8.97 -1.44 -2.53
N ILE A 182 -8.65 -1.58 -1.26
CA ILE A 182 -8.65 -0.49 -0.28
C ILE A 182 -7.27 -0.42 0.34
N PHE A 183 -6.64 0.74 0.25
CA PHE A 183 -5.33 1.01 0.84
C PHE A 183 -5.45 1.55 2.26
N PHE A 184 -4.53 1.11 3.11
CA PHE A 184 -4.36 1.55 4.49
C PHE A 184 -2.94 2.06 4.67
N PHE A 185 -2.79 3.36 4.87
CA PHE A 185 -1.49 4.02 5.09
C PHE A 185 -1.32 4.30 6.58
N ALA A 186 -0.30 3.71 7.19
CA ALA A 186 0.06 3.96 8.57
C ALA A 186 0.73 5.34 8.70
N ARG A 187 0.01 6.32 9.29
CA ARG A 187 0.56 7.67 9.51
C ARG A 187 1.47 7.68 10.72
N PRO A 188 2.75 8.14 10.57
CA PRO A 188 3.67 8.24 11.70
C PRO A 188 3.18 9.21 12.79
N ILE A 189 3.41 8.84 14.06
CA ILE A 189 3.13 9.71 15.20
C ILE A 189 4.14 10.87 15.27
N ARG A 190 3.73 12.01 15.78
CA ARG A 190 4.57 13.21 16.02
C ARG A 190 5.19 13.85 14.78
N MET A 191 4.79 13.45 13.57
CA MET A 191 5.19 14.06 12.30
C MET A 191 3.99 14.84 11.70
N PRO A 192 3.75 16.11 12.11
CA PRO A 192 2.52 16.83 11.80
C PRO A 192 2.34 17.15 10.31
N GLN A 193 3.41 17.22 9.53
CA GLN A 193 3.34 17.47 8.08
C GLN A 193 2.86 16.24 7.29
N LEU A 194 3.04 15.02 7.81
CA LEU A 194 2.63 13.77 7.15
C LEU A 194 1.17 13.47 7.46
N ARG A 195 0.24 14.26 6.94
CA ARG A 195 -1.20 14.12 7.22
C ARG A 195 -2.06 14.44 6.00
N GLY A 196 -3.34 14.04 6.11
CA GLY A 196 -4.31 14.28 5.06
C GLY A 196 -3.97 13.54 3.78
N THR A 197 -4.49 14.00 2.66
CA THR A 197 -4.29 13.39 1.33
C THR A 197 -2.82 13.41 0.88
N MET A 198 -2.04 14.34 1.41
CA MET A 198 -0.63 14.47 1.05
C MET A 198 0.27 13.38 1.65
N LEU A 199 -0.23 12.54 2.58
CA LEU A 199 0.57 11.43 3.11
C LEU A 199 1.01 10.47 2.02
N ALA A 200 0.11 10.13 1.09
CA ALA A 200 0.43 9.24 -0.03
C ALA A 200 1.47 9.85 -0.99
N VAL A 201 1.46 11.19 -1.14
CA VAL A 201 2.48 11.90 -1.92
C VAL A 201 3.81 11.93 -1.17
N TRP A 202 3.79 12.20 0.14
CA TRP A 202 5.00 12.16 0.96
C TRP A 202 5.68 10.78 0.97
N ASP A 203 4.91 9.72 0.84
CA ASP A 203 5.44 8.35 0.77
C ASP A 203 6.50 8.18 -0.34
N ASP A 204 6.31 8.85 -1.48
CA ASP A 204 7.23 8.81 -2.62
C ASP A 204 8.59 9.47 -2.33
N PHE A 205 8.64 10.40 -1.37
CA PHE A 205 9.85 11.17 -1.03
C PHE A 205 10.59 10.62 0.19
N LEU A 206 9.88 9.94 1.08
CA LEU A 206 10.46 9.40 2.30
C LEU A 206 11.40 8.22 2.01
N PRO A 207 12.46 8.05 2.81
CA PRO A 207 13.31 6.87 2.68
C PRO A 207 12.50 5.61 2.93
N ARG A 208 12.68 4.61 2.06
CA ARG A 208 11.96 3.34 2.17
C ARG A 208 12.27 2.62 3.49
N ILE A 209 11.22 2.13 4.13
CA ILE A 209 11.36 1.31 5.34
C ILE A 209 12.16 0.03 5.03
N PRO A 210 13.06 -0.45 5.90
CA PRO A 210 13.71 -1.75 5.72
C PRO A 210 12.67 -2.89 5.66
N VAL A 211 12.94 -3.89 4.81
CA VAL A 211 12.02 -5.01 4.59
C VAL A 211 11.68 -5.74 5.88
N ASP A 212 12.68 -5.97 6.75
CA ASP A 212 12.50 -6.65 8.03
C ASP A 212 11.63 -5.87 9.01
N VAL A 213 11.68 -4.53 8.98
CA VAL A 213 10.82 -3.64 9.78
C VAL A 213 9.40 -3.65 9.24
N ARG A 214 9.23 -3.54 7.91
CA ARG A 214 7.91 -3.67 7.25
C ARG A 214 7.25 -5.00 7.63
N ASP A 215 8.00 -6.09 7.51
CA ASP A 215 7.47 -7.44 7.78
C ASP A 215 7.14 -7.62 9.27
N ALA A 216 7.92 -7.03 10.18
CA ALA A 216 7.60 -7.02 11.61
C ALA A 216 6.31 -6.23 11.91
N ASN A 217 6.13 -5.06 11.30
CA ASN A 217 4.91 -4.26 11.41
C ASN A 217 3.70 -5.02 10.85
N ALA A 218 3.82 -5.62 9.66
CA ALA A 218 2.77 -6.40 9.04
C ALA A 218 2.37 -7.60 9.91
N ARG A 219 3.34 -8.32 10.49
CA ARG A 219 3.08 -9.45 11.39
C ARG A 219 2.34 -9.01 12.64
N ALA A 220 2.76 -7.93 13.30
CA ALA A 220 2.10 -7.43 14.50
C ALA A 220 0.63 -7.06 14.23
N VAL A 221 0.36 -6.35 13.12
CA VAL A 221 -0.99 -6.00 12.68
C VAL A 221 -1.83 -7.24 12.36
N THR A 222 -1.24 -8.18 11.63
CA THR A 222 -1.96 -9.41 11.24
C THR A 222 -2.32 -10.28 12.45
N GLN A 223 -1.42 -10.43 13.41
CA GLN A 223 -1.69 -11.18 14.65
C GLN A 223 -2.81 -10.53 15.47
N ASP A 224 -2.83 -9.20 15.54
CA ASP A 224 -3.91 -8.47 16.22
C ASP A 224 -5.25 -8.62 15.48
N LEU A 225 -5.25 -8.53 14.15
CA LEU A 225 -6.44 -8.73 13.34
C LEU A 225 -7.01 -10.16 13.49
N VAL A 226 -6.16 -11.19 13.45
CA VAL A 226 -6.59 -12.58 13.69
C VAL A 226 -7.24 -12.73 15.06
N ARG A 227 -6.69 -12.09 16.09
CA ARG A 227 -7.22 -12.14 17.45
C ARG A 227 -8.55 -11.40 17.61
N THR A 228 -8.75 -10.27 16.91
CA THR A 228 -9.90 -9.37 17.13
C THR A 228 -11.04 -9.57 16.13
N TYR A 229 -10.73 -10.00 14.92
CA TYR A 229 -11.71 -10.22 13.86
C TYR A 229 -11.80 -11.68 13.44
N GLY A 230 -10.69 -12.39 13.33
CA GLY A 230 -10.61 -13.77 12.84
C GLY A 230 -9.79 -13.87 11.55
N GLY A 231 -10.08 -14.90 10.75
CA GLY A 231 -9.27 -15.26 9.60
C GLY A 231 -7.96 -15.94 10.01
N ARG A 232 -6.95 -15.92 9.13
CA ARG A 232 -5.64 -16.52 9.40
C ARG A 232 -4.50 -15.67 8.85
N ALA A 233 -3.38 -15.68 9.55
CA ALA A 233 -2.12 -15.18 9.04
C ALA A 233 -1.60 -16.11 7.93
N VAL A 234 -0.98 -15.54 6.91
CA VAL A 234 -0.40 -16.29 5.78
C VAL A 234 0.94 -15.69 5.37
N GLY A 235 1.70 -16.41 4.57
CA GLY A 235 2.96 -15.91 4.03
C GLY A 235 3.94 -15.47 5.12
N ARG A 236 4.49 -14.28 4.96
CA ARG A 236 5.52 -13.73 5.87
C ARG A 236 5.00 -13.35 7.27
N ALA A 237 3.69 -13.31 7.46
CA ALA A 237 3.07 -12.98 8.75
C ALA A 237 2.66 -14.23 9.57
N ALA A 238 2.75 -15.41 8.97
CA ALA A 238 2.44 -16.69 9.61
C ALA A 238 3.50 -17.11 10.64
#